data_9ce6bd8391faafc9f5a47f77de63fc39
#
_entry.id   9ce6bd8391faafc9f5a47f77de63fc39
#
_cell.length_a   1.000
_cell.length_b   1.000
_cell.length_c   1.000
_cell.angle_alpha   90.00
_cell.angle_beta   90.00
_cell.angle_gamma   90.00
#
_symmetry.space_group_name_H-M   'P 1'
#
loop_
_entity.id
_entity.type
_entity.pdbx_description
1 polymer ?
#
loop_
_entity_poly.entity_id
_entity_poly.type
_entity_poly.pdbx_seq_one_letter_code
_entity_poly.pdbx_strand_id
1 'polypeptide(L)'
;MKRGVFLAGIILVSLAGSAGQAQWDQPARAEKWMVASGHQLATEAGLAILRSGGNAFDAGVATCIALNVTRPLSAGAVGVAPTLIYDAQAGQVRSYNGLGTAPAQGTPSYYHRQGWPIMPAIGINAQLLPASPDAWIALLEEYGTKSFGEVAAAAIRLAEEGHPLNRTTASIMTFPGFQMALYKRVWPYNYSIFFTPFEPEGPQPGDILVQKDLAKSLKLMAAAEAEELARSGDRRKALEAARRVFYEGEIANAIVKLQEDRGGAITAEDLAWFHGRWEEPRHGTYHGYTIWSNDTWCQGPTVPMILQILENVDLKALGHNTPEYISAVAQAVELAFADREAYFGDPDFVDVPIHGLLSKEYAAERAQLINPERGFSRMPRPGDPWADEGRPRPARVYQPRLTPASIPPLRFQRDTTYFCVVDSQGNAISLTPSDFPFSPMVPGYGIMLGIRMDQFRLIDGHPAQVAPHKRPRLTPNPSMVTKDGELFMAFGTPGGDQQPQAMVQVFLNIIEWGMDPQAAINSPRFQSRNYPDSFSPHFYFPGRILIEEAMADRAEALEKQGYKVKVLPAPAITMGAVCAIIRDPATGRLIAGADLREEAVARGD
;
A
#
# COMPACT_ATOMS: atom_id res chain seq x y z
N MET A 1 -23.30 16.33 49.85
CA MET A 1 -22.39 15.31 49.40
C MET A 1 -22.60 15.02 47.92
N LYS A 2 -22.31 15.93 46.99
CA LYS A 2 -22.41 15.71 45.51
C LYS A 2 -21.42 16.57 44.71
N ARG A 3 -20.26 16.91 45.25
CA ARG A 3 -19.21 17.70 44.53
C ARG A 3 -17.85 17.01 44.35
N GLY A 4 -17.72 15.74 44.80
CA GLY A 4 -16.44 15.03 44.75
C GLY A 4 -16.22 14.11 43.55
N VAL A 5 -17.27 13.76 42.78
CA VAL A 5 -17.18 12.77 41.70
C VAL A 5 -16.83 13.41 40.35
N PHE A 6 -17.07 14.73 40.17
CA PHE A 6 -16.80 15.40 38.88
C PHE A 6 -15.34 15.78 38.63
N LEU A 7 -14.49 15.90 39.69
CA LEU A 7 -13.08 16.25 39.51
C LEU A 7 -12.20 15.03 39.15
N ALA A 8 -12.57 13.83 39.61
CA ALA A 8 -11.80 12.62 39.31
C ALA A 8 -11.95 12.16 37.85
N GLY A 9 -13.15 12.40 37.24
CA GLY A 9 -13.40 12.05 35.84
C GLY A 9 -12.65 12.93 34.84
N ILE A 10 -12.46 14.21 35.15
CA ILE A 10 -11.74 15.16 34.27
C ILE A 10 -10.24 14.90 34.27
N ILE A 11 -9.66 14.49 35.39
CA ILE A 11 -8.23 14.17 35.49
C ILE A 11 -7.90 12.85 34.76
N LEU A 12 -8.79 11.86 34.76
CA LEU A 12 -8.59 10.60 34.03
C LEU A 12 -8.72 10.79 32.51
N VAL A 13 -9.60 11.65 32.03
CA VAL A 13 -9.74 11.95 30.58
C VAL A 13 -8.54 12.77 30.07
N SER A 14 -8.00 13.68 30.87
CA SER A 14 -6.81 14.47 30.48
C SER A 14 -5.52 13.64 30.51
N LEU A 15 -5.38 12.66 31.41
CA LEU A 15 -4.24 11.75 31.45
C LEU A 15 -4.29 10.70 30.31
N ALA A 16 -5.46 10.22 29.92
CA ALA A 16 -5.61 9.34 28.76
C ALA A 16 -5.32 10.07 27.44
N GLY A 17 -5.69 11.36 27.33
CA GLY A 17 -5.38 12.19 26.18
C GLY A 17 -3.89 12.47 26.03
N SER A 18 -3.17 12.72 27.12
CA SER A 18 -1.72 12.98 27.10
C SER A 18 -0.88 11.72 26.84
N ALA A 19 -1.29 10.56 27.36
CA ALA A 19 -0.62 9.31 27.10
C ALA A 19 -0.81 8.83 25.65
N GLY A 20 -1.96 9.14 25.02
CA GLY A 20 -2.23 8.81 23.63
C GLY A 20 -1.40 9.58 22.62
N GLN A 21 -1.02 10.83 22.91
CA GLN A 21 -0.21 11.66 22.02
C GLN A 21 1.29 11.37 22.12
N ALA A 22 1.78 10.97 23.29
CA ALA A 22 3.19 10.72 23.57
C ALA A 22 3.82 9.61 22.66
N GLN A 23 3.02 8.67 22.15
CA GLN A 23 3.54 7.60 21.29
C GLN A 23 3.98 8.07 19.90
N TRP A 24 3.57 9.28 19.45
CA TRP A 24 3.98 9.87 18.18
C TRP A 24 4.98 11.03 18.33
N ASP A 25 5.39 11.36 19.57
CA ASP A 25 6.37 12.40 19.84
C ASP A 25 7.80 11.88 19.86
N GLN A 26 7.96 10.57 20.10
CA GLN A 26 9.26 9.91 20.19
C GLN A 26 9.28 8.62 19.38
N PRO A 27 10.43 8.24 18.77
CA PRO A 27 10.56 6.97 18.09
C PRO A 27 10.45 5.78 19.07
N ALA A 28 9.79 4.72 18.64
CA ALA A 28 9.85 3.45 19.34
C ALA A 28 11.26 2.85 19.23
N ARG A 29 11.73 2.22 20.32
CA ARG A 29 13.06 1.59 20.38
C ARG A 29 12.94 0.18 20.90
N ALA A 30 13.72 -0.75 20.33
CA ALA A 30 13.75 -2.15 20.74
C ALA A 30 15.12 -2.77 20.47
N GLU A 31 15.42 -3.87 21.17
CA GLU A 31 16.69 -4.59 21.02
C GLU A 31 16.53 -5.94 20.30
N LYS A 32 15.30 -6.49 20.27
CA LYS A 32 15.07 -7.83 19.71
C LYS A 32 14.28 -7.79 18.42
N TRP A 33 13.09 -7.21 18.44
CA TRP A 33 12.19 -7.17 17.31
C TRP A 33 11.28 -5.95 17.35
N MET A 34 10.78 -5.57 16.18
CA MET A 34 9.92 -4.42 16.02
C MET A 34 8.82 -4.73 14.99
N VAL A 35 7.60 -4.29 15.28
CA VAL A 35 6.47 -4.26 14.33
C VAL A 35 5.96 -2.84 14.23
N ALA A 36 5.83 -2.31 13.02
CA ALA A 36 5.19 -1.04 12.75
C ALA A 36 4.06 -1.24 11.72
N SER A 37 2.83 -0.85 12.06
CA SER A 37 1.67 -1.09 11.19
C SER A 37 0.59 -0.01 11.32
N GLY A 38 -0.30 0.05 10.34
CA GLY A 38 -1.43 0.98 10.28
C GLY A 38 -2.53 0.74 11.33
N HIS A 39 -2.38 -0.23 12.26
CA HIS A 39 -3.37 -0.47 13.31
C HIS A 39 -2.77 -1.17 14.53
N GLN A 40 -3.07 -0.66 15.75
CA GLN A 40 -2.53 -1.20 16.99
C GLN A 40 -2.76 -2.70 17.17
N LEU A 41 -3.98 -3.19 16.91
CA LEU A 41 -4.30 -4.62 17.09
C LEU A 41 -3.55 -5.52 16.11
N ALA A 42 -3.20 -5.02 14.92
CA ALA A 42 -2.37 -5.75 13.97
C ALA A 42 -0.90 -5.77 14.41
N THR A 43 -0.39 -4.65 14.94
CA THR A 43 0.94 -4.62 15.58
C THR A 43 1.04 -5.65 16.70
N GLU A 44 0.03 -5.74 17.57
CA GLU A 44 0.00 -6.73 18.67
C GLU A 44 -0.10 -8.18 18.16
N ALA A 45 -0.84 -8.43 17.06
CA ALA A 45 -0.89 -9.75 16.44
C ALA A 45 0.51 -10.22 15.96
N GLY A 46 1.26 -9.35 15.30
CA GLY A 46 2.64 -9.64 14.89
C GLY A 46 3.58 -9.86 16.07
N LEU A 47 3.50 -9.00 17.09
CA LEU A 47 4.30 -9.15 18.32
C LEU A 47 4.00 -10.46 19.06
N ALA A 48 2.74 -10.89 19.09
CA ALA A 48 2.36 -12.16 19.71
C ALA A 48 3.05 -13.36 19.04
N ILE A 49 3.18 -13.34 17.72
CA ILE A 49 3.90 -14.37 16.96
C ILE A 49 5.40 -14.33 17.28
N LEU A 50 6.03 -13.16 17.28
CA LEU A 50 7.45 -13.03 17.64
C LEU A 50 7.73 -13.52 19.07
N ARG A 51 6.89 -13.16 20.02
CA ARG A 51 6.97 -13.61 21.42
C ARG A 51 6.77 -15.13 21.58
N SER A 52 6.02 -15.76 20.67
CA SER A 52 5.82 -17.21 20.65
C SER A 52 6.92 -17.97 19.89
N GLY A 53 8.00 -17.29 19.49
CA GLY A 53 9.15 -17.87 18.79
C GLY A 53 8.98 -17.99 17.27
N GLY A 54 8.00 -17.31 16.66
CA GLY A 54 7.95 -17.12 15.22
C GLY A 54 8.98 -16.08 14.75
N ASN A 55 9.27 -16.06 13.45
CA ASN A 55 10.19 -15.11 12.82
C ASN A 55 9.45 -13.89 12.22
N ALA A 56 10.18 -12.99 11.55
CA ALA A 56 9.62 -11.80 10.92
C ALA A 56 8.56 -12.14 9.85
N PHE A 57 8.70 -13.26 9.16
CA PHE A 57 7.79 -13.67 8.08
C PHE A 57 6.47 -14.19 8.64
N ASP A 58 6.53 -15.02 9.69
CA ASP A 58 5.35 -15.47 10.43
C ASP A 58 4.57 -14.28 11.02
N ALA A 59 5.30 -13.36 11.68
CA ALA A 59 4.74 -12.15 12.27
C ALA A 59 4.16 -11.21 11.19
N GLY A 60 4.80 -11.15 10.03
CA GLY A 60 4.32 -10.40 8.87
C GLY A 60 2.98 -10.92 8.38
N VAL A 61 2.84 -12.24 8.20
CA VAL A 61 1.56 -12.85 7.79
C VAL A 61 0.47 -12.57 8.84
N ALA A 62 0.78 -12.74 10.13
CA ALA A 62 -0.18 -12.46 11.21
C ALA A 62 -0.61 -10.98 11.22
N THR A 63 0.33 -10.05 11.04
CA THR A 63 0.04 -8.61 10.97
C THR A 63 -0.81 -8.29 9.74
N CYS A 64 -0.50 -8.90 8.58
CA CYS A 64 -1.27 -8.71 7.34
C CYS A 64 -2.72 -9.15 7.51
N ILE A 65 -2.97 -10.37 7.98
CA ILE A 65 -4.33 -10.91 8.17
C ILE A 65 -5.09 -10.06 9.21
N ALA A 66 -4.43 -9.64 10.30
CA ALA A 66 -5.04 -8.77 11.30
C ALA A 66 -5.39 -7.38 10.72
N LEU A 67 -4.57 -6.80 9.82
CA LEU A 67 -4.90 -5.58 9.09
C LEU A 67 -6.10 -5.76 8.15
N ASN A 68 -6.20 -6.91 7.48
CA ASN A 68 -7.36 -7.23 6.64
C ASN A 68 -8.67 -7.24 7.44
N VAL A 69 -8.63 -7.63 8.72
CA VAL A 69 -9.77 -7.59 9.64
C VAL A 69 -10.02 -6.19 10.21
N THR A 70 -8.96 -5.52 10.70
CA THR A 70 -9.11 -4.25 11.44
C THR A 70 -9.18 -3.01 10.54
N ARG A 71 -8.77 -3.14 9.27
CA ARG A 71 -8.82 -2.10 8.24
C ARG A 71 -9.57 -2.61 6.99
N PRO A 72 -10.81 -3.12 7.14
CA PRO A 72 -11.50 -3.88 6.07
C PRO A 72 -11.77 -3.05 4.81
N LEU A 73 -11.93 -1.71 4.95
CA LEU A 73 -12.20 -0.81 3.83
C LEU A 73 -10.91 -0.19 3.24
N SER A 74 -9.73 -0.59 3.74
CA SER A 74 -8.43 -0.12 3.24
C SER A 74 -7.57 -1.26 2.69
N ALA A 75 -7.55 -2.41 3.38
CA ALA A 75 -6.75 -3.56 3.03
C ALA A 75 -7.54 -4.65 2.30
N GLY A 76 -8.86 -4.72 2.55
CA GLY A 76 -9.69 -5.84 2.09
C GLY A 76 -9.23 -7.18 2.66
N ALA A 77 -10.10 -8.18 2.65
CA ALA A 77 -9.74 -9.48 3.22
C ALA A 77 -8.77 -10.29 2.33
N VAL A 78 -8.82 -10.08 1.02
CA VAL A 78 -8.14 -10.94 0.03
C VAL A 78 -7.51 -10.17 -1.14
N GLY A 79 -7.38 -8.86 -1.01
CA GLY A 79 -6.88 -7.96 -2.05
C GLY A 79 -5.48 -8.30 -2.53
N VAL A 80 -4.60 -7.32 -2.57
CA VAL A 80 -3.20 -7.47 -2.99
C VAL A 80 -2.26 -7.37 -1.81
N ALA A 81 -1.11 -8.04 -1.90
CA ALA A 81 -0.08 -8.09 -0.87
C ALA A 81 1.34 -8.06 -1.49
N PRO A 82 1.70 -7.01 -2.26
CA PRO A 82 3.08 -6.87 -2.74
C PRO A 82 4.04 -6.85 -1.55
N THR A 83 5.07 -7.67 -1.63
CA THR A 83 5.95 -7.94 -0.49
C THR A 83 7.41 -7.82 -0.89
N LEU A 84 8.21 -7.23 -0.01
CA LEU A 84 9.65 -7.37 0.02
C LEU A 84 10.05 -8.04 1.33
N ILE A 85 11.03 -8.92 1.27
CA ILE A 85 11.67 -9.49 2.45
C ILE A 85 13.18 -9.25 2.40
N TYR A 86 13.80 -9.20 3.56
CA TYR A 86 15.23 -9.35 3.74
C TYR A 86 15.49 -10.63 4.52
N ASP A 87 16.18 -11.56 3.88
CA ASP A 87 16.68 -12.78 4.49
C ASP A 87 18.07 -12.48 5.06
N ALA A 88 18.16 -12.36 6.37
CA ALA A 88 19.42 -12.03 7.06
C ALA A 88 20.46 -13.15 6.95
N GLN A 89 20.04 -14.41 6.82
CA GLN A 89 20.97 -15.53 6.66
C GLN A 89 21.61 -15.50 5.27
N ALA A 90 20.83 -15.18 4.24
CA ALA A 90 21.33 -15.09 2.87
C ALA A 90 21.95 -13.72 2.55
N GLY A 91 21.69 -12.69 3.35
CA GLY A 91 22.07 -11.30 3.07
C GLY A 91 21.37 -10.73 1.84
N GLN A 92 20.12 -11.13 1.56
CA GLN A 92 19.44 -10.84 0.30
C GLN A 92 18.05 -10.25 0.50
N VAL A 93 17.71 -9.28 -0.36
CA VAL A 93 16.32 -8.83 -0.53
C VAL A 93 15.65 -9.67 -1.61
N ARG A 94 14.43 -10.12 -1.37
CA ARG A 94 13.60 -10.80 -2.36
C ARG A 94 12.23 -10.13 -2.47
N SER A 95 11.62 -10.24 -3.64
CA SER A 95 10.31 -9.70 -3.96
C SER A 95 9.31 -10.84 -4.16
N TYR A 96 8.14 -10.75 -3.52
CA TYR A 96 7.00 -11.60 -3.86
C TYR A 96 5.94 -10.79 -4.59
N ASN A 97 5.56 -11.27 -5.76
CA ASN A 97 4.52 -10.68 -6.58
C ASN A 97 3.14 -11.12 -6.06
N GLY A 98 2.70 -10.46 -5.01
CA GLY A 98 1.39 -10.67 -4.40
C GLY A 98 0.29 -9.83 -5.05
N LEU A 99 0.28 -9.71 -6.39
CA LEU A 99 -0.75 -9.01 -7.15
C LEU A 99 -1.67 -9.97 -7.88
N GLY A 100 -2.97 -9.67 -7.81
CA GLY A 100 -3.95 -10.33 -8.65
C GLY A 100 -3.79 -9.95 -10.14
N THR A 101 -4.30 -10.79 -11.01
CA THR A 101 -4.33 -10.57 -12.46
C THR A 101 -5.74 -10.30 -12.94
N ALA A 102 -5.86 -9.74 -14.14
CA ALA A 102 -7.13 -9.73 -14.86
C ALA A 102 -7.60 -11.16 -15.13
N PRO A 103 -8.92 -11.45 -15.10
CA PRO A 103 -9.43 -12.75 -15.49
C PRO A 103 -9.16 -13.03 -16.97
N ALA A 104 -9.25 -14.30 -17.39
CA ALA A 104 -9.04 -14.73 -18.77
C ALA A 104 -9.90 -13.97 -19.79
N GLN A 105 -11.10 -13.53 -19.39
CA GLN A 105 -11.97 -12.71 -20.22
C GLN A 105 -11.61 -11.22 -20.25
N GLY A 106 -10.64 -10.77 -19.45
CA GLY A 106 -10.26 -9.36 -19.23
C GLY A 106 -9.57 -8.73 -20.45
N THR A 107 -10.31 -8.46 -21.51
CA THR A 107 -9.82 -7.80 -22.73
C THR A 107 -10.47 -6.43 -22.93
N PRO A 108 -9.86 -5.47 -23.64
CA PRO A 108 -10.52 -4.21 -24.01
C PRO A 108 -11.87 -4.44 -24.70
N SER A 109 -11.96 -5.43 -25.59
CA SER A 109 -13.20 -5.78 -26.29
C SER A 109 -14.30 -6.29 -25.34
N TYR A 110 -13.93 -7.03 -24.28
CA TYR A 110 -14.89 -7.44 -23.25
C TYR A 110 -15.54 -6.23 -22.59
N TYR A 111 -14.73 -5.29 -22.10
CA TYR A 111 -15.23 -4.09 -21.40
C TYR A 111 -16.05 -3.18 -22.34
N HIS A 112 -15.60 -2.99 -23.58
CA HIS A 112 -16.35 -2.20 -24.55
C HIS A 112 -17.71 -2.82 -24.88
N ARG A 113 -17.83 -4.16 -25.02
CA ARG A 113 -19.11 -4.83 -25.20
C ARG A 113 -20.05 -4.68 -23.99
N GLN A 114 -19.51 -4.53 -22.80
CA GLN A 114 -20.28 -4.23 -21.58
C GLN A 114 -20.66 -2.73 -21.46
N GLY A 115 -20.29 -1.90 -22.44
CA GLY A 115 -20.60 -0.48 -22.47
C GLY A 115 -19.62 0.41 -21.69
N TRP A 116 -18.45 -0.11 -21.28
CA TRP A 116 -17.44 0.66 -20.56
C TRP A 116 -16.46 1.33 -21.54
N PRO A 117 -16.45 2.69 -21.67
CA PRO A 117 -15.46 3.40 -22.48
C PRO A 117 -14.08 3.51 -21.80
N ILE A 118 -14.07 3.38 -20.47
CA ILE A 118 -12.88 3.32 -19.60
C ILE A 118 -13.06 2.17 -18.61
N MET A 119 -12.01 1.79 -17.91
CA MET A 119 -12.12 0.75 -16.87
C MET A 119 -13.16 1.14 -15.80
N PRO A 120 -14.05 0.19 -15.41
CA PRO A 120 -15.00 0.46 -14.33
C PRO A 120 -14.28 0.74 -13.02
N ALA A 121 -14.70 1.79 -12.32
CA ALA A 121 -14.12 2.19 -11.05
C ALA A 121 -14.75 1.48 -9.83
N ILE A 122 -15.86 0.75 -10.02
CA ILE A 122 -16.61 0.05 -8.97
C ILE A 122 -17.33 -1.19 -9.52
N GLY A 123 -17.70 -2.08 -8.61
CA GLY A 123 -18.58 -3.21 -8.92
C GLY A 123 -17.86 -4.49 -9.33
N ILE A 124 -18.62 -5.47 -9.78
CA ILE A 124 -18.13 -6.84 -10.05
C ILE A 124 -17.06 -6.87 -11.15
N ASN A 125 -17.19 -6.05 -12.19
CA ASN A 125 -16.26 -5.97 -13.30
C ASN A 125 -14.98 -5.16 -13.02
N ALA A 126 -14.88 -4.59 -11.81
CA ALA A 126 -13.66 -3.94 -11.32
C ALA A 126 -12.78 -4.86 -10.45
N GLN A 127 -13.20 -6.11 -10.21
CA GLN A 127 -12.49 -7.08 -9.38
C GLN A 127 -11.30 -7.70 -10.09
N LEU A 128 -10.17 -7.83 -9.37
CA LEU A 128 -9.02 -8.68 -9.77
C LEU A 128 -9.16 -10.08 -9.16
N LEU A 129 -8.37 -11.03 -9.65
CA LEU A 129 -8.13 -12.28 -8.94
C LEU A 129 -7.51 -11.97 -7.57
N PRO A 130 -8.00 -12.58 -6.48
CA PRO A 130 -7.48 -12.33 -5.13
C PRO A 130 -6.05 -12.85 -4.99
N ALA A 131 -5.17 -12.11 -4.32
CA ALA A 131 -3.75 -12.45 -4.24
C ALA A 131 -3.22 -12.59 -2.81
N SER A 132 -3.82 -11.93 -1.82
CA SER A 132 -3.29 -11.97 -0.45
C SER A 132 -3.25 -13.36 0.16
N PRO A 133 -4.27 -14.25 0.01
CA PRO A 133 -4.21 -15.60 0.56
C PRO A 133 -3.06 -16.45 -0.01
N ASP A 134 -2.77 -16.32 -1.29
CA ASP A 134 -1.63 -16.97 -1.92
C ASP A 134 -0.29 -16.45 -1.36
N ALA A 135 -0.18 -15.13 -1.19
CA ALA A 135 1.03 -14.51 -0.60
C ALA A 135 1.25 -14.96 0.85
N TRP A 136 0.20 -15.10 1.66
CA TRP A 136 0.33 -15.60 3.05
C TRP A 136 0.92 -17.01 3.08
N ILE A 137 0.39 -17.89 2.23
CA ILE A 137 0.85 -19.29 2.16
C ILE A 137 2.27 -19.36 1.62
N ALA A 138 2.60 -18.65 0.53
CA ALA A 138 3.93 -18.64 -0.05
C ALA A 138 5.02 -18.14 0.93
N LEU A 139 4.71 -17.10 1.72
CA LEU A 139 5.61 -16.60 2.77
C LEU A 139 5.84 -17.64 3.87
N LEU A 140 4.77 -18.33 4.32
CA LEU A 140 4.87 -19.38 5.33
C LEU A 140 5.62 -20.61 4.78
N GLU A 141 5.39 -21.02 3.55
CA GLU A 141 6.06 -22.17 2.94
C GLU A 141 7.56 -21.99 2.83
N GLU A 142 7.99 -20.83 2.34
CA GLU A 142 9.41 -20.60 2.02
C GLU A 142 10.21 -20.16 3.26
N TYR A 143 9.63 -19.32 4.11
CA TYR A 143 10.37 -18.67 5.20
C TYR A 143 9.74 -18.83 6.59
N GLY A 144 8.46 -19.19 6.66
CA GLY A 144 7.76 -19.29 7.93
C GLY A 144 8.12 -20.55 8.73
N THR A 145 7.91 -20.48 10.03
CA THR A 145 8.10 -21.57 11.00
C THR A 145 6.79 -21.98 11.68
N LYS A 146 5.77 -21.14 11.61
CA LYS A 146 4.43 -21.34 12.20
C LYS A 146 3.47 -21.94 11.18
N SER A 147 2.37 -22.51 11.68
CA SER A 147 1.23 -22.91 10.85
C SER A 147 0.38 -21.69 10.46
N PHE A 148 -0.43 -21.84 9.40
CA PHE A 148 -1.41 -20.82 9.04
C PHE A 148 -2.43 -20.61 10.19
N GLY A 149 -2.87 -21.69 10.84
CA GLY A 149 -3.76 -21.60 11.99
C GLY A 149 -3.19 -20.77 13.14
N GLU A 150 -1.88 -20.91 13.46
CA GLU A 150 -1.22 -20.11 14.48
C GLU A 150 -1.16 -18.62 14.11
N VAL A 151 -0.74 -18.29 12.91
CA VAL A 151 -0.60 -16.88 12.47
C VAL A 151 -1.96 -16.20 12.26
N ALA A 152 -3.00 -16.93 11.86
CA ALA A 152 -4.34 -16.41 11.66
C ALA A 152 -5.15 -16.28 12.98
N ALA A 153 -4.71 -16.91 14.08
CA ALA A 153 -5.50 -17.03 15.32
C ALA A 153 -5.97 -15.69 15.89
N ALA A 154 -5.10 -14.67 15.90
CA ALA A 154 -5.46 -13.33 16.39
C ALA A 154 -6.52 -12.68 15.48
N ALA A 155 -6.35 -12.75 14.18
CA ALA A 155 -7.28 -12.21 13.20
C ALA A 155 -8.65 -12.91 13.24
N ILE A 156 -8.67 -14.25 13.37
CA ILE A 156 -9.89 -15.04 13.54
C ILE A 156 -10.67 -14.54 14.76
N ARG A 157 -9.99 -14.39 15.91
CA ARG A 157 -10.62 -13.90 17.14
C ARG A 157 -11.15 -12.47 16.98
N LEU A 158 -10.37 -11.55 16.40
CA LEU A 158 -10.78 -10.17 16.15
C LEU A 158 -12.00 -10.08 15.21
N ALA A 159 -12.08 -10.96 14.22
CA ALA A 159 -13.21 -11.01 13.31
C ALA A 159 -14.46 -11.63 13.96
N GLU A 160 -14.30 -12.69 14.77
CA GLU A 160 -15.40 -13.45 15.37
C GLU A 160 -16.01 -12.75 16.59
N GLU A 161 -15.16 -12.31 17.52
CA GLU A 161 -15.57 -11.64 18.76
C GLU A 161 -15.82 -10.15 18.56
N GLY A 162 -15.22 -9.58 17.49
CA GLY A 162 -15.25 -8.17 17.18
C GLY A 162 -14.06 -7.40 17.77
N HIS A 163 -13.86 -6.22 17.23
CA HIS A 163 -12.79 -5.30 17.67
C HIS A 163 -13.28 -3.85 17.65
N PRO A 164 -12.76 -2.98 18.53
CA PRO A 164 -13.12 -1.58 18.53
C PRO A 164 -12.58 -0.87 17.29
N LEU A 165 -13.44 -0.06 16.65
CA LEU A 165 -13.03 0.85 15.59
C LEU A 165 -12.12 1.94 16.16
N ASN A 166 -10.96 2.17 15.55
CA ASN A 166 -10.19 3.38 15.81
C ASN A 166 -10.77 4.58 15.03
N ARG A 167 -10.32 5.79 15.34
CA ARG A 167 -10.81 7.03 14.71
C ARG A 167 -10.64 7.00 13.20
N THR A 168 -9.51 6.50 12.71
CA THR A 168 -9.22 6.41 11.28
C THR A 168 -10.19 5.47 10.59
N THR A 169 -10.42 4.25 11.11
CA THR A 169 -11.35 3.27 10.52
C THR A 169 -12.78 3.80 10.53
N ALA A 170 -13.25 4.36 11.65
CA ALA A 170 -14.58 4.97 11.74
C ALA A 170 -14.75 6.11 10.73
N SER A 171 -13.74 6.97 10.57
CA SER A 171 -13.74 8.05 9.57
C SER A 171 -13.80 7.55 8.13
N ILE A 172 -13.07 6.47 7.79
CA ILE A 172 -13.10 5.84 6.46
C ILE A 172 -14.48 5.22 6.17
N MET A 173 -15.13 4.68 7.19
CA MET A 173 -16.47 4.11 7.09
C MET A 173 -17.59 5.17 7.01
N THR A 174 -17.28 6.46 7.13
CA THR A 174 -18.26 7.55 7.05
C THR A 174 -18.35 8.09 5.62
N PHE A 175 -19.47 7.84 4.94
CA PHE A 175 -19.74 8.34 3.59
C PHE A 175 -20.78 9.46 3.60
N PRO A 176 -20.74 10.40 2.62
CA PRO A 176 -21.85 11.34 2.41
C PRO A 176 -23.18 10.60 2.24
N GLY A 177 -24.28 11.14 2.76
CA GLY A 177 -25.57 10.45 2.85
C GLY A 177 -26.08 9.84 1.55
N PHE A 178 -25.91 10.52 0.40
CA PHE A 178 -26.30 9.97 -0.89
C PHE A 178 -25.42 8.77 -1.33
N GLN A 179 -24.13 8.77 -0.99
CA GLN A 179 -23.22 7.65 -1.27
C GLN A 179 -23.55 6.46 -0.37
N MET A 180 -23.87 6.71 0.90
CA MET A 180 -24.32 5.68 1.83
C MET A 180 -25.63 5.01 1.36
N ALA A 181 -26.61 5.81 0.91
CA ALA A 181 -27.86 5.29 0.37
C ALA A 181 -27.63 4.46 -0.90
N LEU A 182 -26.72 4.91 -1.77
CA LEU A 182 -26.34 4.14 -2.96
C LEU A 182 -25.63 2.84 -2.58
N TYR A 183 -24.69 2.87 -1.66
CA TYR A 183 -23.95 1.70 -1.16
C TYR A 183 -24.92 0.67 -0.56
N LYS A 184 -25.87 1.09 0.28
CA LYS A 184 -26.93 0.25 0.86
C LYS A 184 -27.79 -0.43 -0.22
N ARG A 185 -28.13 0.31 -1.27
CA ARG A 185 -28.96 -0.19 -2.38
C ARG A 185 -28.20 -1.18 -3.27
N VAL A 186 -26.94 -0.89 -3.59
CA VAL A 186 -26.16 -1.68 -4.57
C VAL A 186 -25.52 -2.91 -3.90
N TRP A 187 -25.05 -2.77 -2.68
CA TRP A 187 -24.38 -3.83 -1.92
C TRP A 187 -25.01 -4.02 -0.53
N PRO A 188 -26.28 -4.47 -0.45
CA PRO A 188 -27.00 -4.61 0.82
C PRO A 188 -26.33 -5.57 1.81
N TYR A 189 -25.64 -6.61 1.32
CA TYR A 189 -24.92 -7.55 2.18
C TYR A 189 -23.68 -6.89 2.82
N ASN A 190 -22.86 -6.17 2.04
CA ASN A 190 -21.76 -5.38 2.58
C ASN A 190 -22.27 -4.39 3.63
N TYR A 191 -23.38 -3.71 3.31
CA TYR A 191 -23.99 -2.72 4.21
C TYR A 191 -24.43 -3.35 5.52
N SER A 192 -24.99 -4.55 5.49
CA SER A 192 -25.44 -5.25 6.70
C SER A 192 -24.31 -5.58 7.68
N ILE A 193 -23.10 -5.76 7.18
CA ILE A 193 -21.91 -6.06 8.00
C ILE A 193 -21.24 -4.79 8.50
N PHE A 194 -21.02 -3.81 7.62
CA PHE A 194 -20.19 -2.67 7.94
C PHE A 194 -20.94 -1.45 8.49
N PHE A 195 -22.26 -1.37 8.29
CA PHE A 195 -23.01 -0.14 8.60
C PHE A 195 -24.27 -0.37 9.41
N THR A 196 -25.04 -1.42 9.14
CA THR A 196 -26.29 -1.68 9.89
C THR A 196 -26.07 -1.79 11.40
N PRO A 197 -24.97 -2.37 11.93
CA PRO A 197 -24.77 -2.42 13.39
C PRO A 197 -24.62 -1.04 14.05
N PHE A 198 -24.35 0.00 13.27
CA PHE A 198 -24.06 1.35 13.74
C PHE A 198 -25.17 2.36 13.37
N GLU A 199 -26.32 1.89 12.85
CA GLU A 199 -27.47 2.79 12.57
C GLU A 199 -28.17 3.22 13.87
N PRO A 200 -28.70 4.48 13.93
CA PRO A 200 -28.68 5.50 12.86
C PRO A 200 -27.47 6.44 12.90
N GLU A 201 -26.62 6.43 13.93
CA GLU A 201 -25.56 7.43 14.15
C GLU A 201 -24.36 7.23 13.22
N GLY A 202 -24.25 6.06 12.62
CA GLY A 202 -23.07 5.63 11.84
C GLY A 202 -21.89 5.21 12.73
N PRO A 203 -20.83 4.62 12.13
CA PRO A 203 -19.69 4.09 12.87
C PRO A 203 -18.94 5.17 13.65
N GLN A 204 -18.69 4.92 14.94
CA GLN A 204 -17.96 5.83 15.85
C GLN A 204 -16.68 5.15 16.37
N PRO A 205 -15.64 5.91 16.75
CA PRO A 205 -14.49 5.34 17.45
C PRO A 205 -14.93 4.63 18.73
N GLY A 206 -14.48 3.38 18.89
CA GLY A 206 -14.84 2.52 20.02
C GLY A 206 -16.01 1.56 19.75
N ASP A 207 -16.79 1.76 18.69
CA ASP A 207 -17.82 0.80 18.27
C ASP A 207 -17.20 -0.54 17.87
N ILE A 208 -17.90 -1.63 18.18
CA ILE A 208 -17.38 -2.98 17.94
C ILE A 208 -17.82 -3.48 16.56
N LEU A 209 -16.85 -3.67 15.67
CA LEU A 209 -17.09 -4.30 14.36
C LEU A 209 -16.88 -5.81 14.46
N VAL A 210 -17.90 -6.57 14.07
CA VAL A 210 -17.90 -8.03 14.04
C VAL A 210 -18.01 -8.53 12.60
N GLN A 211 -17.15 -9.48 12.21
CA GLN A 211 -17.04 -10.01 10.84
C GLN A 211 -17.05 -11.55 10.85
N LYS A 212 -18.13 -12.16 11.37
CA LYS A 212 -18.23 -13.62 11.58
C LYS A 212 -18.01 -14.44 10.32
N ASP A 213 -18.47 -13.95 9.17
CA ASP A 213 -18.31 -14.65 7.90
C ASP A 213 -16.84 -14.66 7.44
N LEU A 214 -16.09 -13.58 7.68
CA LEU A 214 -14.64 -13.56 7.44
C LEU A 214 -13.90 -14.51 8.40
N ALA A 215 -14.29 -14.53 9.68
CA ALA A 215 -13.75 -15.52 10.65
C ALA A 215 -13.99 -16.95 10.18
N LYS A 216 -15.20 -17.27 9.64
CA LYS A 216 -15.51 -18.57 9.05
C LYS A 216 -14.52 -18.91 7.92
N SER A 217 -14.28 -18.00 6.99
CA SER A 217 -13.37 -18.23 5.87
C SER A 217 -11.94 -18.53 6.31
N LEU A 218 -11.42 -17.77 7.28
CA LEU A 218 -10.09 -18.02 7.85
C LEU A 218 -10.03 -19.36 8.61
N LYS A 219 -11.11 -19.73 9.34
CA LYS A 219 -11.21 -21.03 10.02
C LYS A 219 -11.25 -22.20 9.04
N LEU A 220 -11.91 -22.08 7.90
CA LEU A 220 -11.93 -23.11 6.86
C LEU A 220 -10.51 -23.39 6.34
N MET A 221 -9.73 -22.35 6.09
CA MET A 221 -8.33 -22.50 5.67
C MET A 221 -7.48 -23.16 6.77
N ALA A 222 -7.61 -22.70 8.02
CA ALA A 222 -6.88 -23.28 9.16
C ALA A 222 -7.27 -24.74 9.44
N ALA A 223 -8.54 -25.10 9.28
CA ALA A 223 -9.01 -26.47 9.46
C ALA A 223 -8.45 -27.41 8.38
N ALA A 224 -8.42 -26.97 7.11
CA ALA A 224 -7.86 -27.77 6.03
C ALA A 224 -6.36 -28.01 6.21
N GLU A 225 -5.62 -27.00 6.69
CA GLU A 225 -4.21 -27.18 7.06
C GLU A 225 -4.04 -28.24 8.16
N ALA A 226 -4.80 -28.10 9.25
CA ALA A 226 -4.70 -29.00 10.40
C ALA A 226 -5.06 -30.45 10.03
N GLU A 227 -6.10 -30.65 9.22
CA GLU A 227 -6.53 -31.96 8.75
C GLU A 227 -5.45 -32.61 7.88
N GLU A 228 -4.90 -31.86 6.90
CA GLU A 228 -3.85 -32.38 6.04
C GLU A 228 -2.55 -32.65 6.81
N LEU A 229 -2.18 -31.80 7.76
CA LEU A 229 -1.01 -32.03 8.60
C LEU A 229 -1.16 -33.30 9.43
N ALA A 230 -2.35 -33.53 10.03
CA ALA A 230 -2.65 -34.75 10.79
C ALA A 230 -2.60 -36.01 9.91
N ARG A 231 -3.00 -35.90 8.64
CA ARG A 231 -3.03 -37.00 7.66
C ARG A 231 -1.65 -37.35 7.11
N SER A 232 -0.86 -36.34 6.72
CA SER A 232 0.39 -36.54 5.97
C SER A 232 1.67 -36.32 6.78
N GLY A 233 1.59 -35.57 7.88
CA GLY A 233 2.76 -35.09 8.61
C GLY A 233 3.64 -34.10 7.83
N ASP A 234 3.18 -33.66 6.67
CA ASP A 234 3.93 -32.79 5.74
C ASP A 234 3.41 -31.34 5.81
N ARG A 235 4.21 -30.45 6.39
CA ARG A 235 3.86 -29.04 6.57
C ARG A 235 3.56 -28.34 5.25
N ARG A 236 4.33 -28.62 4.18
CA ARG A 236 4.11 -27.95 2.88
C ARG A 236 2.78 -28.37 2.25
N LYS A 237 2.44 -29.67 2.31
CA LYS A 237 1.13 -30.15 1.86
C LYS A 237 -0.02 -29.56 2.68
N ALA A 238 0.20 -29.38 3.98
CA ALA A 238 -0.79 -28.79 4.86
C ALA A 238 -1.07 -27.31 4.51
N LEU A 239 -0.05 -26.51 4.30
CA LEU A 239 -0.19 -25.11 3.84
C LEU A 239 -0.86 -25.04 2.46
N GLU A 240 -0.49 -25.93 1.54
CA GLU A 240 -1.15 -26.01 0.24
C GLU A 240 -2.62 -26.43 0.36
N ALA A 241 -2.99 -27.26 1.33
CA ALA A 241 -4.40 -27.58 1.60
C ALA A 241 -5.19 -26.34 2.04
N ALA A 242 -4.63 -25.48 2.89
CA ALA A 242 -5.24 -24.20 3.23
C ALA A 242 -5.44 -23.31 1.99
N ARG A 243 -4.45 -23.26 1.09
CA ARG A 243 -4.54 -22.52 -0.17
C ARG A 243 -5.66 -23.05 -1.06
N ARG A 244 -5.73 -24.37 -1.24
CA ARG A 244 -6.74 -25.01 -2.10
C ARG A 244 -8.17 -24.76 -1.66
N VAL A 245 -8.44 -24.67 -0.36
CA VAL A 245 -9.78 -24.30 0.14
C VAL A 245 -10.22 -22.94 -0.42
N PHE A 246 -9.27 -22.02 -0.54
CA PHE A 246 -9.56 -20.68 -1.04
C PHE A 246 -9.70 -20.65 -2.58
N TYR A 247 -8.79 -21.27 -3.33
CA TYR A 247 -8.71 -21.13 -4.79
C TYR A 247 -9.41 -22.21 -5.59
N GLU A 248 -9.69 -23.37 -4.98
CA GLU A 248 -10.28 -24.54 -5.67
C GLU A 248 -11.44 -25.17 -4.88
N GLY A 249 -11.62 -24.78 -3.60
CA GLY A 249 -12.58 -25.38 -2.69
C GLY A 249 -13.86 -24.57 -2.52
N GLU A 250 -14.39 -24.64 -1.28
CA GLU A 250 -15.68 -24.05 -0.92
C GLU A 250 -15.71 -22.52 -1.12
N ILE A 251 -14.61 -21.82 -0.82
CA ILE A 251 -14.51 -20.37 -0.97
C ILE A 251 -14.51 -20.00 -2.47
N ALA A 252 -13.73 -20.71 -3.30
CA ALA A 252 -13.71 -20.52 -4.75
C ALA A 252 -15.10 -20.69 -5.36
N ASN A 253 -15.82 -21.75 -4.99
CA ASN A 253 -17.17 -22.01 -5.47
C ASN A 253 -18.13 -20.86 -5.14
N ALA A 254 -18.02 -20.28 -3.94
CA ALA A 254 -18.85 -19.14 -3.55
C ALA A 254 -18.48 -17.85 -4.31
N ILE A 255 -17.19 -17.63 -4.61
CA ILE A 255 -16.73 -16.52 -5.46
C ILE A 255 -17.30 -16.68 -6.86
N VAL A 256 -17.14 -17.85 -7.49
CA VAL A 256 -17.62 -18.12 -8.85
C VAL A 256 -19.15 -17.94 -8.94
N LYS A 257 -19.89 -18.46 -7.96
CA LYS A 257 -21.33 -18.24 -7.89
C LYS A 257 -21.70 -16.75 -7.85
N LEU A 258 -21.00 -15.94 -7.09
CA LEU A 258 -21.24 -14.49 -7.06
C LEU A 258 -20.96 -13.85 -8.43
N GLN A 259 -19.88 -14.31 -9.13
CA GLN A 259 -19.56 -13.82 -10.48
C GLN A 259 -20.69 -14.15 -11.47
N GLU A 260 -21.18 -15.39 -11.47
CA GLU A 260 -22.30 -15.83 -12.31
C GLU A 260 -23.58 -15.03 -12.01
N ASP A 261 -23.94 -14.89 -10.73
CA ASP A 261 -25.16 -14.19 -10.30
C ASP A 261 -25.14 -12.69 -10.64
N ARG A 262 -23.94 -12.08 -10.79
CA ARG A 262 -23.75 -10.64 -11.00
C ARG A 262 -23.15 -10.26 -12.35
N GLY A 263 -22.87 -11.23 -13.22
CA GLY A 263 -22.28 -11.00 -14.55
C GLY A 263 -20.83 -10.55 -14.48
N GLY A 264 -20.06 -11.07 -13.53
CA GLY A 264 -18.62 -10.87 -13.42
C GLY A 264 -17.84 -11.77 -14.38
N ALA A 265 -16.52 -11.59 -14.42
CA ALA A 265 -15.63 -12.25 -15.38
C ALA A 265 -14.75 -13.36 -14.80
N ILE A 266 -14.65 -13.47 -13.46
CA ILE A 266 -13.78 -14.43 -12.80
C ILE A 266 -14.42 -15.82 -12.80
N THR A 267 -13.68 -16.83 -13.26
CA THR A 267 -14.11 -18.24 -13.36
C THR A 267 -13.38 -19.12 -12.34
N ALA A 268 -13.81 -20.38 -12.22
CA ALA A 268 -13.13 -21.38 -11.40
C ALA A 268 -11.72 -21.66 -11.94
N GLU A 269 -11.56 -21.69 -13.26
CA GLU A 269 -10.28 -21.90 -13.93
C GLU A 269 -9.32 -20.74 -13.66
N ASP A 270 -9.82 -19.50 -13.64
CA ASP A 270 -9.01 -18.32 -13.26
C ASP A 270 -8.47 -18.44 -11.84
N LEU A 271 -9.32 -18.84 -10.89
CA LEU A 271 -8.91 -19.01 -9.49
C LEU A 271 -7.91 -20.14 -9.31
N ALA A 272 -8.15 -21.30 -9.92
CA ALA A 272 -7.25 -22.45 -9.86
C ALA A 272 -5.90 -22.18 -10.55
N TRP A 273 -5.92 -21.39 -11.63
CA TRP A 273 -4.71 -20.99 -12.36
C TRP A 273 -3.84 -20.00 -11.57
N PHE A 274 -4.44 -19.17 -10.73
CA PHE A 274 -3.74 -18.06 -10.11
C PHE A 274 -2.66 -18.52 -9.13
N HIS A 275 -1.44 -18.05 -9.34
CA HIS A 275 -0.31 -18.13 -8.41
C HIS A 275 0.49 -16.84 -8.46
N GLY A 276 0.88 -16.33 -7.31
CA GLY A 276 1.95 -15.35 -7.18
C GLY A 276 3.31 -16.01 -7.43
N ARG A 277 4.36 -15.22 -7.41
CA ARG A 277 5.72 -15.76 -7.61
C ARG A 277 6.78 -14.92 -6.89
N TRP A 278 7.87 -15.57 -6.53
CA TRP A 278 9.10 -14.90 -6.12
C TRP A 278 9.80 -14.31 -7.34
N GLU A 279 10.32 -13.09 -7.21
CA GLU A 279 10.98 -12.34 -8.28
C GLU A 279 12.22 -11.63 -7.72
N GLU A 280 13.16 -11.31 -8.63
CA GLU A 280 14.25 -10.41 -8.28
C GLU A 280 13.72 -8.99 -8.07
N PRO A 281 14.02 -8.35 -6.93
CA PRO A 281 13.60 -6.98 -6.68
C PRO A 281 14.36 -6.00 -7.59
N ARG A 282 13.74 -4.85 -7.87
CA ARG A 282 14.43 -3.73 -8.55
C ARG A 282 15.07 -2.83 -7.52
N HIS A 283 16.16 -2.18 -7.91
CA HIS A 283 16.86 -1.28 -7.00
C HIS A 283 17.56 -0.14 -7.73
N GLY A 284 17.78 0.93 -7.01
CA GLY A 284 18.68 2.02 -7.35
C GLY A 284 19.47 2.46 -6.12
N THR A 285 20.39 3.38 -6.28
CA THR A 285 21.24 3.82 -5.16
C THR A 285 21.10 5.31 -4.89
N TYR A 286 21.34 5.74 -3.65
CA TYR A 286 21.38 7.13 -3.21
C TYR A 286 22.41 7.29 -2.10
N HIS A 287 23.49 8.03 -2.32
CA HIS A 287 24.58 8.28 -1.35
C HIS A 287 25.07 7.00 -0.60
N GLY A 288 25.26 5.90 -1.36
CA GLY A 288 25.74 4.62 -0.81
C GLY A 288 24.66 3.74 -0.17
N TYR A 289 23.41 4.18 -0.13
CA TYR A 289 22.27 3.35 0.22
C TYR A 289 21.69 2.68 -1.04
N THR A 290 21.30 1.41 -0.95
CA THR A 290 20.55 0.71 -2.01
C THR A 290 19.08 0.66 -1.64
N ILE A 291 18.24 1.23 -2.48
CA ILE A 291 16.79 1.30 -2.28
C ILE A 291 16.11 0.24 -3.13
N TRP A 292 15.48 -0.73 -2.48
CA TRP A 292 14.83 -1.89 -3.09
C TRP A 292 13.33 -1.67 -3.25
N SER A 293 12.80 -2.18 -4.36
CA SER A 293 11.37 -2.14 -4.68
C SER A 293 10.92 -3.39 -5.40
N ASN A 294 9.60 -3.63 -5.45
CA ASN A 294 9.02 -4.58 -6.40
C ASN A 294 9.22 -4.10 -7.85
N ASP A 295 8.80 -4.92 -8.82
CA ASP A 295 8.95 -4.61 -10.26
C ASP A 295 7.87 -3.65 -10.76
N THR A 296 7.88 -3.34 -12.06
CA THR A 296 7.07 -2.31 -12.74
C THR A 296 5.58 -2.64 -12.87
N TRP A 297 5.15 -3.81 -12.43
CA TRP A 297 3.73 -4.10 -12.19
C TRP A 297 3.17 -3.32 -10.98
N CYS A 298 4.01 -2.61 -10.24
CA CYS A 298 3.62 -1.56 -9.31
C CYS A 298 4.46 -0.29 -9.56
N GLN A 299 4.22 0.75 -8.78
CA GLN A 299 4.99 1.99 -8.91
C GLN A 299 6.30 2.00 -8.08
N GLY A 300 6.69 0.87 -7.47
CA GLY A 300 7.86 0.79 -6.58
C GLY A 300 9.14 1.39 -7.14
N PRO A 301 9.56 1.09 -8.38
CA PRO A 301 10.80 1.63 -8.95
C PRO A 301 10.84 3.16 -9.07
N THR A 302 9.70 3.86 -8.95
CA THR A 302 9.70 5.33 -8.93
C THR A 302 10.42 5.91 -7.70
N VAL A 303 10.46 5.19 -6.56
CA VAL A 303 11.18 5.65 -5.36
C VAL A 303 12.69 5.78 -5.62
N PRO A 304 13.40 4.72 -6.05
CA PRO A 304 14.81 4.86 -6.41
C PRO A 304 15.03 5.81 -7.60
N MET A 305 14.14 5.85 -8.60
CA MET A 305 14.26 6.83 -9.71
C MET A 305 14.26 8.27 -9.21
N ILE A 306 13.32 8.64 -8.36
CA ILE A 306 13.22 10.01 -7.80
C ILE A 306 14.48 10.34 -6.99
N LEU A 307 14.93 9.41 -6.14
CA LEU A 307 16.14 9.61 -5.31
C LEU A 307 17.39 9.76 -6.17
N GLN A 308 17.57 8.94 -7.22
CA GLN A 308 18.72 9.06 -8.13
C GLN A 308 18.71 10.39 -8.92
N ILE A 309 17.53 10.88 -9.31
CA ILE A 309 17.42 12.23 -9.92
C ILE A 309 17.85 13.29 -8.90
N LEU A 310 17.36 13.21 -7.66
CA LEU A 310 17.68 14.18 -6.60
C LEU A 310 19.12 14.11 -6.10
N GLU A 311 19.83 13.00 -6.29
CA GLU A 311 21.26 12.88 -5.96
C GLU A 311 22.13 13.86 -6.76
N ASN A 312 21.62 14.37 -7.89
CA ASN A 312 22.27 15.39 -8.70
C ASN A 312 21.87 16.83 -8.32
N VAL A 313 21.12 17.02 -7.24
CA VAL A 313 20.65 18.33 -6.76
C VAL A 313 21.19 18.58 -5.36
N ASP A 314 21.83 19.73 -5.12
CA ASP A 314 22.27 20.08 -3.77
C ASP A 314 21.08 20.50 -2.90
N LEU A 315 20.38 19.48 -2.34
CA LEU A 315 19.20 19.69 -1.49
C LEU A 315 19.54 20.48 -0.22
N LYS A 316 20.76 20.34 0.32
CA LYS A 316 21.18 21.07 1.52
C LYS A 316 21.31 22.57 1.26
N ALA A 317 21.83 22.96 0.09
CA ALA A 317 21.89 24.34 -0.31
C ALA A 317 20.51 24.98 -0.50
N LEU A 318 19.52 24.20 -0.92
CA LEU A 318 18.13 24.66 -1.06
C LEU A 318 17.45 24.87 0.31
N GLY A 319 17.85 24.14 1.34
CA GLY A 319 17.27 24.20 2.70
C GLY A 319 15.99 23.36 2.85
N HIS A 320 15.75 22.81 4.06
CA HIS A 320 14.64 21.91 4.34
C HIS A 320 13.27 22.60 4.19
N ASN A 321 12.41 22.03 3.35
CA ASN A 321 11.04 22.49 3.11
C ASN A 321 10.92 23.99 2.72
N THR A 322 11.96 24.58 2.12
CA THR A 322 11.85 25.87 1.43
C THR A 322 11.04 25.72 0.14
N PRO A 323 10.52 26.78 -0.46
CA PRO A 323 9.84 26.71 -1.76
C PRO A 323 10.71 26.09 -2.86
N GLU A 324 12.01 26.37 -2.87
CA GLU A 324 13.00 25.85 -3.83
C GLU A 324 13.20 24.33 -3.63
N TYR A 325 13.31 23.87 -2.38
CA TYR A 325 13.38 22.45 -2.04
C TYR A 325 12.10 21.71 -2.46
N ILE A 326 10.92 22.25 -2.09
CA ILE A 326 9.62 21.69 -2.45
C ILE A 326 9.49 21.59 -3.98
N SER A 327 9.90 22.65 -4.70
CA SER A 327 9.87 22.68 -6.16
C SER A 327 10.80 21.62 -6.78
N ALA A 328 12.03 21.49 -6.29
CA ALA A 328 12.99 20.51 -6.80
C ALA A 328 12.51 19.06 -6.60
N VAL A 329 12.03 18.74 -5.40
CA VAL A 329 11.51 17.40 -5.08
C VAL A 329 10.24 17.10 -5.89
N ALA A 330 9.30 18.07 -6.00
CA ALA A 330 8.10 17.90 -6.81
C ALA A 330 8.42 17.65 -8.29
N GLN A 331 9.41 18.37 -8.85
CA GLN A 331 9.85 18.19 -10.23
C GLN A 331 10.50 16.81 -10.45
N ALA A 332 11.32 16.32 -9.52
CA ALA A 332 11.87 14.97 -9.60
C ALA A 332 10.78 13.89 -9.60
N VAL A 333 9.73 14.06 -8.75
CA VAL A 333 8.54 13.21 -8.78
C VAL A 333 7.84 13.26 -10.14
N GLU A 334 7.62 14.45 -10.68
CA GLU A 334 6.92 14.65 -11.96
C GLU A 334 7.68 14.05 -13.13
N LEU A 335 9.01 14.12 -13.12
CA LEU A 335 9.88 13.47 -14.10
C LEU A 335 9.78 11.95 -14.04
N ALA A 336 9.92 11.36 -12.86
CA ALA A 336 9.80 9.93 -12.68
C ALA A 336 8.37 9.42 -12.99
N PHE A 337 7.34 10.20 -12.69
CA PHE A 337 5.96 9.82 -12.98
C PHE A 337 5.60 9.97 -14.47
N ALA A 338 6.27 10.86 -15.19
CA ALA A 338 6.15 10.92 -16.65
C ALA A 338 6.71 9.65 -17.30
N ASP A 339 7.85 9.17 -16.81
CA ASP A 339 8.46 7.93 -17.26
C ASP A 339 7.62 6.71 -16.82
N ARG A 340 7.10 6.69 -15.59
CA ARG A 340 6.15 5.67 -15.11
C ARG A 340 4.94 5.54 -16.04
N GLU A 341 4.34 6.64 -16.45
CA GLU A 341 3.16 6.63 -17.31
C GLU A 341 3.47 6.11 -18.73
N ALA A 342 4.68 6.34 -19.22
CA ALA A 342 5.09 5.93 -20.55
C ALA A 342 5.56 4.46 -20.62
N TYR A 343 6.12 3.92 -19.52
CA TYR A 343 6.89 2.67 -19.57
C TYR A 343 6.40 1.59 -18.62
N PHE A 344 5.81 1.94 -17.44
CA PHE A 344 5.48 0.94 -16.43
C PHE A 344 4.24 0.13 -16.76
N GLY A 345 4.38 -1.17 -16.66
CA GLY A 345 3.33 -2.17 -16.79
C GLY A 345 3.87 -3.52 -16.32
N ASP A 346 3.07 -4.57 -16.51
CA ASP A 346 3.48 -5.95 -16.22
C ASP A 346 4.60 -6.37 -17.18
N PRO A 347 5.83 -6.65 -16.72
CA PRO A 347 6.96 -6.97 -17.60
C PRO A 347 6.80 -8.28 -18.37
N ASP A 348 5.85 -9.14 -17.99
CA ASP A 348 5.50 -10.33 -18.79
C ASP A 348 4.75 -9.98 -20.09
N PHE A 349 4.21 -8.74 -20.19
CA PHE A 349 3.37 -8.28 -21.31
C PHE A 349 3.93 -7.07 -22.04
N VAL A 350 4.80 -6.30 -21.38
CA VAL A 350 5.37 -5.07 -21.94
C VAL A 350 6.88 -5.01 -21.76
N ASP A 351 7.53 -4.46 -22.76
CA ASP A 351 8.95 -4.29 -22.76
C ASP A 351 9.32 -3.01 -22.00
N VAL A 352 9.75 -3.14 -20.73
CA VAL A 352 10.10 -2.03 -19.86
C VAL A 352 11.61 -1.81 -19.85
N PRO A 353 12.12 -0.60 -20.16
CA PRO A 353 13.56 -0.29 -20.12
C PRO A 353 14.03 -0.04 -18.68
N ILE A 354 13.92 -1.06 -17.82
CA ILE A 354 14.11 -0.89 -16.38
C ILE A 354 15.56 -0.57 -15.99
N HIS A 355 16.55 -1.13 -16.70
CA HIS A 355 17.95 -0.83 -16.43
C HIS A 355 18.28 0.63 -16.79
N GLY A 356 17.80 1.10 -17.94
CA GLY A 356 17.94 2.51 -18.33
C GLY A 356 17.24 3.45 -17.36
N LEU A 357 15.99 3.14 -16.96
CA LEU A 357 15.23 3.95 -16.01
C LEU A 357 15.89 4.07 -14.64
N LEU A 358 16.66 3.07 -14.23
CA LEU A 358 17.39 3.02 -12.95
C LEU A 358 18.89 3.31 -13.11
N SER A 359 19.36 3.74 -14.30
CA SER A 359 20.75 4.14 -14.49
C SER A 359 21.04 5.51 -13.88
N LYS A 360 22.28 5.72 -13.46
CA LYS A 360 22.75 7.02 -12.95
C LYS A 360 22.86 8.06 -14.06
N GLU A 361 23.23 7.62 -15.24
CA GLU A 361 23.37 8.43 -16.45
C GLU A 361 22.02 9.05 -16.83
N TYR A 362 20.99 8.23 -16.91
CA TYR A 362 19.62 8.69 -17.17
C TYR A 362 19.10 9.61 -16.07
N ALA A 363 19.34 9.28 -14.80
CA ALA A 363 18.95 10.14 -13.68
C ALA A 363 19.62 11.52 -13.75
N ALA A 364 20.90 11.59 -14.12
CA ALA A 364 21.62 12.84 -14.31
C ALA A 364 21.07 13.67 -15.48
N GLU A 365 20.71 13.03 -16.60
CA GLU A 365 20.01 13.70 -17.72
C GLU A 365 18.67 14.31 -17.25
N ARG A 366 17.86 13.53 -16.53
CA ARG A 366 16.57 14.00 -16.03
C ARG A 366 16.73 15.15 -15.03
N ALA A 367 17.75 15.12 -14.18
CA ALA A 367 18.02 16.16 -13.20
C ALA A 367 18.33 17.53 -13.84
N GLN A 368 18.89 17.58 -15.04
CA GLN A 368 19.15 18.83 -15.77
C GLN A 368 17.88 19.61 -16.09
N LEU A 369 16.70 18.97 -16.06
CA LEU A 369 15.42 19.62 -16.29
C LEU A 369 14.86 20.32 -15.05
N ILE A 370 15.41 20.06 -13.86
CA ILE A 370 14.95 20.64 -12.60
C ILE A 370 15.40 22.10 -12.52
N ASN A 371 14.43 22.98 -12.28
CA ASN A 371 14.65 24.38 -11.96
C ASN A 371 13.95 24.71 -10.63
N PRO A 372 14.66 24.83 -9.50
CA PRO A 372 14.04 25.10 -8.21
C PRO A 372 13.18 26.37 -8.15
N GLU A 373 13.49 27.37 -9.00
CA GLU A 373 12.77 28.65 -9.03
C GLU A 373 11.53 28.64 -9.94
N ARG A 374 11.31 27.54 -10.71
CA ARG A 374 10.21 27.48 -11.67
C ARG A 374 9.67 26.05 -11.84
N GLY A 375 8.49 25.79 -11.31
CA GLY A 375 7.81 24.50 -11.44
C GLY A 375 7.29 24.19 -12.84
N PHE A 376 7.04 22.91 -13.13
CA PHE A 376 6.41 22.50 -14.37
C PHE A 376 4.91 22.86 -14.37
N SER A 377 4.47 23.66 -15.33
CA SER A 377 3.07 24.04 -15.48
C SER A 377 2.16 22.89 -15.95
N ARG A 378 2.77 21.81 -16.46
CA ARG A 378 2.15 20.54 -16.89
C ARG A 378 3.15 19.42 -16.71
N MET A 379 2.67 18.17 -16.70
CA MET A 379 3.56 17.00 -16.64
C MET A 379 4.64 17.10 -17.71
N PRO A 380 5.92 16.91 -17.35
CA PRO A 380 7.01 16.90 -18.32
C PRO A 380 6.85 15.73 -19.32
N ARG A 381 7.58 15.76 -20.40
CA ARG A 381 7.65 14.62 -21.31
C ARG A 381 8.47 13.50 -20.68
N PRO A 382 8.10 12.22 -20.93
CA PRO A 382 8.99 11.12 -20.60
C PRO A 382 10.32 11.27 -21.31
N GLY A 383 11.39 10.81 -20.67
CA GLY A 383 12.72 10.75 -21.26
C GLY A 383 12.88 9.56 -22.20
N ASP A 384 14.12 9.32 -22.63
CA ASP A 384 14.46 8.15 -23.46
C ASP A 384 15.49 7.24 -22.74
N PRO A 385 15.03 6.35 -21.85
CA PRO A 385 15.91 5.46 -21.10
C PRO A 385 16.53 4.34 -21.95
N TRP A 386 16.13 4.19 -23.22
CA TRP A 386 16.62 3.12 -24.08
C TRP A 386 18.10 3.25 -24.45
N ALA A 387 18.65 4.46 -24.38
CA ALA A 387 20.08 4.66 -24.59
C ALA A 387 20.94 3.91 -23.55
N ASP A 388 20.45 3.83 -22.31
CA ASP A 388 21.13 3.20 -21.17
C ASP A 388 20.60 1.80 -20.85
N GLU A 389 19.64 1.30 -21.63
CA GLU A 389 19.03 -0.03 -21.41
C GLU A 389 19.91 -1.19 -21.91
N GLY A 390 20.87 -0.92 -22.78
CA GLY A 390 21.75 -1.95 -23.35
C GLY A 390 21.09 -2.83 -24.43
N ARG A 391 19.89 -2.46 -24.90
CA ARG A 391 19.13 -3.17 -25.95
C ARG A 391 18.35 -2.18 -26.82
N PRO A 392 17.99 -2.57 -28.07
CA PRO A 392 17.32 -1.65 -29.00
C PRO A 392 15.99 -1.12 -28.49
N ARG A 393 15.74 0.17 -28.75
CA ARG A 393 14.44 0.78 -28.51
C ARG A 393 13.35 0.14 -29.39
N PRO A 394 12.17 -0.21 -28.86
CA PRO A 394 11.04 -0.64 -29.66
C PRO A 394 10.60 0.40 -30.69
N ALA A 395 10.11 -0.07 -31.85
CA ALA A 395 9.61 0.82 -32.92
C ALA A 395 8.44 1.71 -32.46
N ARG A 396 7.70 1.29 -31.45
CA ARG A 396 6.60 2.05 -30.86
C ARG A 396 6.77 2.11 -29.36
N VAL A 397 6.84 3.34 -28.84
CA VAL A 397 6.79 3.65 -27.40
C VAL A 397 5.55 4.50 -27.16
N TYR A 398 4.77 4.15 -26.16
CA TYR A 398 3.57 4.90 -25.79
C TYR A 398 3.94 6.36 -25.45
N GLN A 399 3.15 7.29 -25.98
CA GLN A 399 3.27 8.71 -25.64
C GLN A 399 2.02 9.13 -24.86
N PRO A 400 2.14 9.56 -23.61
CA PRO A 400 1.00 9.94 -22.80
C PRO A 400 0.16 11.06 -23.46
N ARG A 401 -1.14 10.79 -23.58
CA ARG A 401 -2.13 11.78 -24.02
C ARG A 401 -2.91 12.23 -22.80
N LEU A 402 -2.66 13.44 -22.34
CA LEU A 402 -3.20 13.97 -21.11
C LEU A 402 -4.41 14.87 -21.36
N THR A 403 -5.53 14.55 -20.73
CA THR A 403 -6.72 15.41 -20.70
C THR A 403 -6.87 15.99 -19.31
N PRO A 404 -6.69 17.31 -19.10
CA PRO A 404 -6.87 17.94 -17.80
C PRO A 404 -8.30 17.74 -17.28
N ALA A 405 -8.43 17.43 -16.02
CA ALA A 405 -9.73 17.38 -15.35
C ALA A 405 -10.23 18.79 -15.06
N SER A 406 -11.47 19.09 -15.44
CA SER A 406 -12.16 20.34 -15.13
C SER A 406 -12.86 20.30 -13.76
N ILE A 407 -13.20 19.13 -13.26
CA ILE A 407 -13.93 18.93 -12.00
C ILE A 407 -13.16 17.93 -11.13
N PRO A 408 -12.96 18.20 -9.82
CA PRO A 408 -12.40 17.19 -8.91
C PRO A 408 -13.33 15.97 -8.84
N PRO A 409 -12.78 14.76 -8.84
CA PRO A 409 -13.61 13.55 -8.74
C PRO A 409 -14.34 13.50 -7.41
N LEU A 410 -15.54 12.91 -7.43
CA LEU A 410 -16.08 12.25 -6.25
C LEU A 410 -15.12 11.09 -5.92
N ARG A 411 -14.17 11.32 -5.03
CA ARG A 411 -13.24 10.28 -4.61
C ARG A 411 -13.86 9.52 -3.44
N PHE A 412 -14.06 8.25 -3.66
CA PHE A 412 -13.99 7.26 -2.60
C PHE A 412 -12.50 7.16 -2.24
N GLN A 413 -12.04 8.02 -1.33
CA GLN A 413 -10.63 8.07 -0.96
C GLN A 413 -10.37 7.23 0.27
N ARG A 414 -9.25 6.54 0.29
CA ARG A 414 -8.53 5.84 1.33
C ARG A 414 -8.62 4.33 1.17
N ASP A 415 -7.74 3.84 0.41
CA ASP A 415 -7.37 2.44 0.37
C ASP A 415 -5.95 2.28 0.88
N THR A 416 -5.58 1.06 1.08
CA THR A 416 -4.23 0.66 1.46
C THR A 416 -3.96 0.86 2.94
N THR A 417 -3.17 -0.03 3.46
CA THR A 417 -2.42 0.15 4.69
C THR A 417 -1.00 -0.36 4.48
N TYR A 418 -0.15 -0.19 5.45
CA TYR A 418 1.23 -0.64 5.36
C TYR A 418 1.68 -1.23 6.69
N PHE A 419 2.61 -2.18 6.63
CA PHE A 419 3.36 -2.64 7.79
C PHE A 419 4.76 -3.11 7.43
N CYS A 420 5.64 -3.10 8.43
CA CYS A 420 6.94 -3.75 8.39
C CYS A 420 7.24 -4.43 9.73
N VAL A 421 8.06 -5.48 9.67
CA VAL A 421 8.53 -6.23 10.83
C VAL A 421 10.02 -6.48 10.69
N VAL A 422 10.75 -6.40 11.78
CA VAL A 422 12.15 -6.86 11.88
C VAL A 422 12.27 -7.75 13.11
N ASP A 423 12.88 -8.93 12.96
CA ASP A 423 13.10 -9.87 14.06
C ASP A 423 14.51 -9.81 14.66
N SER A 424 14.75 -10.62 15.70
CA SER A 424 16.03 -10.66 16.42
C SER A 424 17.19 -11.24 15.60
N GLN A 425 16.91 -11.91 14.50
CA GLN A 425 17.93 -12.43 13.57
C GLN A 425 18.28 -11.40 12.50
N GLY A 426 17.53 -10.29 12.41
CA GLY A 426 17.67 -9.26 11.40
C GLY A 426 16.86 -9.53 10.12
N ASN A 427 16.04 -10.60 10.08
CA ASN A 427 15.10 -10.77 8.99
C ASN A 427 14.07 -9.65 9.01
N ALA A 428 13.62 -9.25 7.82
CA ALA A 428 12.61 -8.21 7.72
C ALA A 428 11.56 -8.54 6.64
N ILE A 429 10.35 -8.02 6.86
CA ILE A 429 9.30 -7.97 5.86
C ILE A 429 8.75 -6.56 5.76
N SER A 430 8.49 -6.11 4.55
CA SER A 430 7.83 -4.87 4.18
C SER A 430 6.70 -5.20 3.22
N LEU A 431 5.44 -4.91 3.59
CA LEU A 431 4.27 -5.32 2.83
C LEU A 431 3.19 -4.24 2.85
N THR A 432 2.55 -4.04 1.69
CA THR A 432 1.50 -3.03 1.49
C THR A 432 0.18 -3.72 1.11
N PRO A 433 -0.61 -4.24 2.08
CA PRO A 433 -1.88 -4.86 1.78
C PRO A 433 -2.89 -3.78 1.36
N SER A 434 -3.70 -4.09 0.34
CA SER A 434 -4.50 -3.04 -0.26
C SER A 434 -5.69 -3.58 -1.03
N ASP A 435 -6.85 -2.95 -0.79
CA ASP A 435 -8.04 -3.09 -1.62
C ASP A 435 -9.12 -2.06 -1.28
N PHE A 436 -10.11 -1.89 -2.17
CA PHE A 436 -11.23 -0.97 -1.98
C PHE A 436 -12.56 -1.70 -1.75
N PRO A 437 -13.48 -1.15 -0.94
CA PRO A 437 -14.73 -1.80 -0.56
C PRO A 437 -15.88 -1.62 -1.58
N PHE A 438 -15.61 -1.19 -2.81
CA PHE A 438 -16.64 -0.79 -3.78
C PHE A 438 -16.96 -1.89 -4.78
N SER A 439 -16.99 -3.14 -4.31
CA SER A 439 -17.46 -4.30 -5.04
C SER A 439 -18.35 -5.18 -4.14
N PRO A 440 -19.17 -6.08 -4.71
CA PRO A 440 -19.99 -6.96 -3.89
C PRO A 440 -19.11 -7.94 -3.09
N MET A 441 -19.47 -8.14 -1.83
CA MET A 441 -18.89 -9.16 -0.95
C MET A 441 -19.52 -10.52 -1.22
N VAL A 442 -18.73 -11.58 -1.08
CA VAL A 442 -19.20 -12.98 -1.19
C VAL A 442 -20.05 -13.33 0.03
N PRO A 443 -21.37 -13.57 -0.16
CA PRO A 443 -22.27 -13.83 0.97
C PRO A 443 -21.89 -15.08 1.77
N GLY A 444 -21.90 -14.97 3.09
CA GLY A 444 -21.57 -16.05 4.02
C GLY A 444 -20.07 -16.35 4.17
N TYR A 445 -19.20 -15.57 3.46
CA TYR A 445 -17.74 -15.72 3.55
C TYR A 445 -17.03 -14.43 3.95
N GLY A 446 -17.69 -13.26 3.92
CA GLY A 446 -17.10 -11.99 4.34
C GLY A 446 -15.95 -11.49 3.46
N ILE A 447 -15.84 -11.97 2.23
CA ILE A 447 -14.75 -11.71 1.30
C ILE A 447 -15.19 -10.70 0.23
N MET A 448 -14.41 -9.63 0.05
CA MET A 448 -14.52 -8.71 -1.08
C MET A 448 -13.26 -8.81 -1.95
N LEU A 449 -13.45 -8.94 -3.27
CA LEU A 449 -12.35 -9.03 -4.21
C LEU A 449 -11.86 -7.64 -4.69
N GLY A 450 -12.37 -6.58 -4.09
CA GLY A 450 -11.96 -5.20 -4.34
C GLY A 450 -12.28 -4.65 -5.72
N ILE A 451 -11.52 -3.64 -6.13
CA ILE A 451 -11.76 -2.95 -7.42
C ILE A 451 -10.45 -2.64 -8.18
N ARG A 452 -9.43 -3.46 -8.04
CA ARG A 452 -8.09 -3.15 -8.57
C ARG A 452 -7.96 -3.19 -10.10
N MET A 453 -8.98 -3.67 -10.83
CA MET A 453 -9.04 -3.52 -12.29
C MET A 453 -9.10 -2.05 -12.73
N ASP A 454 -9.54 -1.13 -11.86
CA ASP A 454 -9.65 0.30 -12.14
C ASP A 454 -8.30 0.99 -12.47
N GLN A 455 -7.18 0.35 -12.16
CA GLN A 455 -5.83 0.84 -12.49
C GLN A 455 -5.33 0.43 -13.88
N PHE A 456 -6.05 -0.45 -14.58
CA PHE A 456 -5.81 -0.70 -16.00
C PHE A 456 -6.28 0.45 -16.90
N ARG A 457 -5.89 0.38 -18.16
CA ARG A 457 -6.33 1.27 -19.23
C ARG A 457 -7.04 0.49 -20.34
N LEU A 458 -8.01 1.13 -21.03
CA LEU A 458 -8.58 0.62 -22.28
C LEU A 458 -7.99 1.32 -23.51
N ILE A 459 -6.80 1.90 -23.36
CA ILE A 459 -6.10 2.69 -24.38
C ILE A 459 -5.11 1.78 -25.10
N ASP A 460 -5.23 1.66 -26.43
CA ASP A 460 -4.32 0.87 -27.25
C ASP A 460 -2.87 1.30 -27.13
N GLY A 461 -2.00 0.32 -26.90
CA GLY A 461 -0.56 0.51 -26.76
C GLY A 461 -0.12 1.13 -25.43
N HIS A 462 -1.04 1.39 -24.51
CA HIS A 462 -0.66 1.82 -23.15
C HIS A 462 0.00 0.67 -22.39
N PRO A 463 1.12 0.86 -21.67
CA PRO A 463 1.77 -0.21 -20.90
C PRO A 463 0.85 -0.90 -19.90
N ALA A 464 -0.06 -0.14 -19.27
CA ALA A 464 -1.08 -0.67 -18.37
C ALA A 464 -2.41 -1.03 -19.08
N GLN A 465 -2.42 -1.27 -20.40
CA GLN A 465 -3.61 -1.77 -21.10
C GLN A 465 -3.99 -3.14 -20.55
N VAL A 466 -5.30 -3.37 -20.31
CA VAL A 466 -5.80 -4.64 -19.82
C VAL A 466 -5.59 -5.76 -20.84
N ALA A 467 -5.18 -6.94 -20.36
CA ALA A 467 -5.08 -8.17 -21.12
C ALA A 467 -5.37 -9.37 -20.20
N PRO A 468 -5.78 -10.54 -20.75
CA PRO A 468 -5.97 -11.76 -19.98
C PRO A 468 -4.75 -12.09 -19.13
N HIS A 469 -4.98 -12.40 -17.87
CA HIS A 469 -3.95 -12.80 -16.89
C HIS A 469 -2.83 -11.77 -16.67
N LYS A 470 -2.97 -10.55 -17.18
CA LYS A 470 -2.04 -9.45 -16.95
C LYS A 470 -2.28 -8.81 -15.58
N ARG A 471 -1.21 -8.34 -14.95
CA ARG A 471 -1.26 -7.51 -13.74
C ARG A 471 -1.47 -6.04 -14.12
N PRO A 472 -2.32 -5.29 -13.40
CA PRO A 472 -2.36 -3.84 -13.55
C PRO A 472 -1.07 -3.22 -13.00
N ARG A 473 -0.73 -2.00 -13.44
CA ARG A 473 0.28 -1.21 -12.75
C ARG A 473 -0.32 -0.61 -11.48
N LEU A 474 -0.12 -1.29 -10.34
CA LEU A 474 -0.70 -0.88 -9.07
C LEU A 474 0.10 0.19 -8.32
N THR A 475 -0.57 0.86 -7.40
CA THR A 475 0.04 1.86 -6.52
C THR A 475 0.70 1.28 -5.27
N PRO A 476 0.27 0.18 -4.64
CA PRO A 476 0.95 -0.38 -3.48
C PRO A 476 2.40 -0.72 -3.78
N ASN A 477 3.32 -0.20 -2.98
CA ASN A 477 4.76 -0.39 -3.14
C ASN A 477 5.50 -0.33 -1.81
N PRO A 478 5.75 -1.48 -1.17
CA PRO A 478 6.67 -1.56 -0.04
C PRO A 478 8.10 -1.28 -0.52
N SER A 479 8.97 -0.78 0.37
CA SER A 479 10.38 -0.61 0.07
C SER A 479 11.26 -1.07 1.23
N MET A 480 12.50 -1.41 0.89
CA MET A 480 13.59 -1.68 1.83
C MET A 480 14.84 -0.90 1.42
N VAL A 481 15.69 -0.63 2.37
CA VAL A 481 16.99 -0.01 2.14
C VAL A 481 18.06 -0.88 2.78
N THR A 482 19.12 -1.15 2.03
CA THR A 482 20.35 -1.75 2.55
C THR A 482 21.50 -0.77 2.46
N LYS A 483 22.47 -0.92 3.37
CA LYS A 483 23.74 -0.21 3.32
C LYS A 483 24.85 -1.23 3.53
N ASP A 484 25.82 -1.24 2.64
CA ASP A 484 26.93 -2.21 2.66
C ASP A 484 26.46 -3.68 2.71
N GLY A 485 25.31 -3.97 2.08
CA GLY A 485 24.67 -5.30 2.05
C GLY A 485 23.76 -5.61 3.25
N GLU A 486 23.83 -4.86 4.33
CA GLU A 486 23.04 -5.06 5.54
C GLU A 486 21.71 -4.28 5.50
N LEU A 487 20.67 -4.85 6.11
CA LEU A 487 19.40 -4.14 6.27
C LEU A 487 19.61 -2.84 7.06
N PHE A 488 19.25 -1.72 6.44
CA PHE A 488 19.22 -0.41 7.08
C PHE A 488 17.79 -0.01 7.47
N MET A 489 16.82 -0.12 6.54
CA MET A 489 15.44 0.34 6.78
C MET A 489 14.42 -0.49 6.02
N ALA A 490 13.28 -0.78 6.65
CA ALA A 490 12.05 -1.21 6.00
C ALA A 490 10.99 -0.12 6.17
N PHE A 491 10.38 0.35 5.06
CA PHE A 491 9.43 1.46 5.11
C PHE A 491 8.41 1.43 3.98
N GLY A 492 7.29 2.11 4.19
CA GLY A 492 6.22 2.25 3.21
C GLY A 492 5.04 3.01 3.78
N THR A 493 4.01 3.19 2.97
CA THR A 493 2.84 4.02 3.32
C THR A 493 1.62 3.65 2.48
N PRO A 494 0.38 3.85 2.97
CA PRO A 494 -0.79 4.01 2.11
C PRO A 494 -0.76 5.33 1.33
N GLY A 495 -1.73 5.52 0.41
CA GLY A 495 -2.00 6.83 -0.21
C GLY A 495 -2.00 6.87 -1.74
N GLY A 496 -2.11 5.74 -2.43
CA GLY A 496 -2.13 5.70 -3.89
C GLY A 496 -0.86 6.29 -4.50
N ASP A 497 -0.99 7.26 -5.41
CA ASP A 497 0.15 7.94 -6.04
C ASP A 497 0.96 8.86 -5.10
N GLN A 498 0.50 9.06 -3.86
CA GLN A 498 1.28 9.74 -2.83
C GLN A 498 2.36 8.85 -2.23
N GLN A 499 2.24 7.53 -2.33
CA GLN A 499 3.17 6.59 -1.67
C GLN A 499 4.64 6.91 -1.99
N PRO A 500 5.10 6.93 -3.25
CA PRO A 500 6.50 7.26 -3.55
C PRO A 500 6.90 8.65 -3.05
N GLN A 501 6.01 9.63 -3.13
CA GLN A 501 6.29 11.00 -2.75
C GLN A 501 6.50 11.14 -1.23
N ALA A 502 5.63 10.52 -0.41
CA ALA A 502 5.78 10.52 1.04
C ALA A 502 7.03 9.73 1.49
N MET A 503 7.29 8.58 0.84
CA MET A 503 8.43 7.74 1.15
C MET A 503 9.76 8.46 0.85
N VAL A 504 9.85 9.14 -0.29
CA VAL A 504 11.02 9.95 -0.66
C VAL A 504 11.26 11.08 0.36
N GLN A 505 10.21 11.82 0.74
CA GLN A 505 10.34 12.91 1.71
C GLN A 505 10.82 12.40 3.08
N VAL A 506 10.24 11.29 3.58
CA VAL A 506 10.67 10.69 4.86
C VAL A 506 12.11 10.17 4.76
N PHE A 507 12.48 9.50 3.67
CA PHE A 507 13.85 9.02 3.45
C PHE A 507 14.85 10.18 3.42
N LEU A 508 14.57 11.24 2.69
CA LEU A 508 15.41 12.44 2.65
C LEU A 508 15.52 13.12 4.02
N ASN A 509 14.43 13.19 4.78
CA ASN A 509 14.47 13.73 6.15
C ASN A 509 15.43 12.95 7.06
N ILE A 510 15.50 11.62 6.88
CA ILE A 510 16.42 10.77 7.64
C ILE A 510 17.85 10.94 7.12
N ILE A 511 18.09 10.82 5.83
CA ILE A 511 19.44 10.72 5.26
C ILE A 511 20.10 12.10 5.10
N GLU A 512 19.37 13.10 4.60
CA GLU A 512 19.92 14.43 4.36
C GLU A 512 19.91 15.31 5.62
N TRP A 513 18.83 15.21 6.41
CA TRP A 513 18.59 16.11 7.54
C TRP A 513 18.89 15.47 8.89
N GLY A 514 19.25 14.17 8.94
CA GLY A 514 19.65 13.46 10.14
C GLY A 514 18.53 13.30 11.18
N MET A 515 17.27 13.34 10.75
CA MET A 515 16.12 13.16 11.63
C MET A 515 16.00 11.70 12.07
N ASP A 516 15.54 11.47 13.30
CA ASP A 516 15.06 10.14 13.66
C ASP A 516 13.79 9.78 12.89
N PRO A 517 13.40 8.48 12.77
CA PRO A 517 12.28 8.08 11.94
C PRO A 517 10.94 8.70 12.35
N GLN A 518 10.70 8.97 13.64
CA GLN A 518 9.44 9.58 14.08
C GLN A 518 9.40 11.07 13.72
N ALA A 519 10.48 11.80 13.95
CA ALA A 519 10.62 13.20 13.55
C ALA A 519 10.50 13.36 12.02
N ALA A 520 11.12 12.47 11.25
CA ALA A 520 11.04 12.47 9.79
C ALA A 520 9.60 12.23 9.28
N ILE A 521 8.87 11.31 9.93
CA ILE A 521 7.47 10.99 9.60
C ILE A 521 6.53 12.14 10.01
N ASN A 522 6.78 12.80 11.15
CA ASN A 522 5.96 13.91 11.64
C ASN A 522 6.16 15.20 10.85
N SER A 523 7.27 15.32 10.12
CA SER A 523 7.55 16.51 9.30
C SER A 523 6.41 16.79 8.32
N PRO A 524 6.09 18.08 8.07
CA PRO A 524 5.09 18.48 7.09
C PRO A 524 5.43 17.95 5.70
N ARG A 525 4.40 17.49 4.98
CA ARG A 525 4.53 16.91 3.64
C ARG A 525 3.80 17.70 2.57
N PHE A 526 4.24 17.50 1.33
CA PHE A 526 3.63 18.05 0.14
C PHE A 526 3.40 16.94 -0.91
N GLN A 527 2.57 17.23 -1.91
CA GLN A 527 2.23 16.31 -2.98
C GLN A 527 2.08 17.05 -4.30
N SER A 528 2.82 16.68 -5.34
CA SER A 528 2.44 17.03 -6.71
C SER A 528 1.22 16.24 -7.17
N ARG A 529 0.39 16.87 -8.00
CA ARG A 529 -0.74 16.25 -8.72
C ARG A 529 -0.63 16.44 -10.22
N ASN A 530 0.57 16.80 -10.69
CA ASN A 530 0.87 17.14 -12.08
C ASN A 530 1.15 15.90 -12.94
N TYR A 531 0.33 14.86 -12.78
CA TYR A 531 0.38 13.58 -13.51
C TYR A 531 -1.03 12.96 -13.57
N PRO A 532 -1.30 12.01 -14.51
CA PRO A 532 -2.54 11.25 -14.50
C PRO A 532 -2.63 10.35 -13.26
N ASP A 533 -3.77 10.42 -12.57
CA ASP A 533 -4.06 9.54 -11.43
C ASP A 533 -4.02 8.07 -11.87
N SER A 534 -3.48 7.20 -11.04
CA SER A 534 -3.43 5.76 -11.33
C SER A 534 -4.81 5.13 -11.40
N PHE A 535 -5.81 5.69 -10.72
CA PHE A 535 -7.17 5.17 -10.64
C PHE A 535 -8.08 5.74 -11.73
N SER A 536 -8.97 4.92 -12.27
CA SER A 536 -10.01 5.36 -13.19
C SER A 536 -10.85 6.50 -12.58
N PRO A 537 -11.17 7.56 -13.30
CA PRO A 537 -10.93 7.84 -14.71
C PRO A 537 -9.61 8.59 -15.03
N HIS A 538 -8.58 8.43 -14.22
CA HIS A 538 -7.21 8.91 -14.44
C HIS A 538 -7.10 10.44 -14.53
N PHE A 539 -7.69 11.13 -13.56
CA PHE A 539 -7.70 12.59 -13.51
C PHE A 539 -6.29 13.20 -13.49
N TYR A 540 -6.13 14.28 -14.24
CA TYR A 540 -4.89 15.02 -14.34
C TYR A 540 -5.10 16.48 -13.95
N PHE A 541 -4.26 16.98 -13.05
CA PHE A 541 -4.34 18.36 -12.53
C PHE A 541 -3.03 19.12 -12.81
N PRO A 542 -2.87 19.75 -13.98
CA PRO A 542 -1.63 20.38 -14.41
C PRO A 542 -1.16 21.47 -13.46
N GLY A 543 0.11 21.36 -13.05
CA GLY A 543 0.81 22.30 -12.19
C GLY A 543 0.29 22.39 -10.75
N ARG A 544 -0.57 21.44 -10.30
CA ARG A 544 -1.11 21.46 -8.95
C ARG A 544 -0.14 20.83 -7.96
N ILE A 545 0.06 21.54 -6.83
CA ILE A 545 0.74 21.04 -5.65
C ILE A 545 -0.16 21.19 -4.42
N LEU A 546 -0.16 20.20 -3.55
CA LEU A 546 -0.81 20.22 -2.24
C LEU A 546 0.29 20.33 -1.20
N ILE A 547 0.08 21.16 -0.17
CA ILE A 547 0.97 21.31 0.98
C ILE A 547 0.16 21.24 2.28
N GLU A 548 0.75 20.72 3.35
CA GLU A 548 0.13 20.75 4.68
C GLU A 548 0.16 22.17 5.27
N GLU A 549 -0.80 22.49 6.14
CA GLU A 549 -1.02 23.80 6.75
C GLU A 549 0.24 24.37 7.43
N ALA A 550 1.08 23.51 8.00
CA ALA A 550 2.36 23.92 8.59
C ALA A 550 3.35 24.57 7.59
N MET A 551 3.08 24.47 6.29
CA MET A 551 3.85 25.11 5.21
C MET A 551 3.03 26.17 4.46
N ALA A 552 1.92 26.64 5.02
CA ALA A 552 1.02 27.59 4.34
C ALA A 552 1.72 28.90 3.94
N ASP A 553 2.71 29.34 4.69
CA ASP A 553 3.53 30.51 4.40
C ASP A 553 4.43 30.38 3.16
N ARG A 554 4.63 29.15 2.62
CA ARG A 554 5.34 28.88 1.37
C ARG A 554 4.43 29.01 0.14
N ALA A 555 3.11 29.07 0.34
CA ALA A 555 2.14 29.01 -0.77
C ALA A 555 2.35 30.14 -1.79
N GLU A 556 2.51 31.39 -1.36
CA GLU A 556 2.70 32.55 -2.26
C GLU A 556 3.99 32.39 -3.11
N ALA A 557 5.07 31.91 -2.50
CA ALA A 557 6.32 31.71 -3.22
C ALA A 557 6.20 30.58 -4.28
N LEU A 558 5.56 29.46 -3.91
CA LEU A 558 5.28 28.38 -4.85
C LEU A 558 4.34 28.82 -6.00
N GLU A 559 3.37 29.70 -5.74
CA GLU A 559 2.51 30.27 -6.78
C GLU A 559 3.30 31.17 -7.73
N LYS A 560 4.25 31.95 -7.22
CA LYS A 560 5.19 32.73 -8.06
C LYS A 560 6.10 31.85 -8.92
N GLN A 561 6.44 30.67 -8.44
CA GLN A 561 7.16 29.64 -9.21
C GLN A 561 6.28 28.95 -10.26
N GLY A 562 4.97 29.23 -10.32
CA GLY A 562 4.04 28.75 -11.35
C GLY A 562 3.17 27.56 -10.93
N TYR A 563 3.19 27.16 -9.65
CA TYR A 563 2.31 26.12 -9.13
C TYR A 563 0.89 26.64 -8.85
N LYS A 564 -0.08 25.72 -8.85
CA LYS A 564 -1.45 25.93 -8.33
C LYS A 564 -1.52 25.30 -6.95
N VAL A 565 -1.26 26.10 -5.94
CA VAL A 565 -1.13 25.61 -4.56
C VAL A 565 -2.50 25.35 -3.93
N LYS A 566 -2.62 24.26 -3.17
CA LYS A 566 -3.73 24.00 -2.26
C LYS A 566 -3.18 23.63 -0.89
N VAL A 567 -3.49 24.42 0.11
CA VAL A 567 -3.19 24.12 1.51
C VAL A 567 -4.23 23.14 2.06
N LEU A 568 -3.77 22.12 2.76
CA LEU A 568 -4.59 21.09 3.41
C LEU A 568 -4.47 21.23 4.94
N PRO A 569 -5.59 21.11 5.68
CA PRO A 569 -5.53 21.10 7.14
C PRO A 569 -4.68 19.90 7.63
N ALA A 570 -3.85 20.13 8.65
CA ALA A 570 -3.03 19.10 9.26
C ALA A 570 -3.77 18.43 10.45
N PRO A 571 -3.53 17.13 10.69
CA PRO A 571 -2.78 16.18 9.85
C PRO A 571 -3.58 15.76 8.60
N ALA A 572 -2.97 15.86 7.43
CA ALA A 572 -3.63 15.54 6.18
C ALA A 572 -3.42 14.06 5.81
N ILE A 573 -4.42 13.22 6.02
CA ILE A 573 -4.37 11.77 5.70
C ILE A 573 -3.98 11.51 4.23
N THR A 574 -4.37 12.41 3.32
CA THR A 574 -3.99 12.30 1.89
C THR A 574 -2.49 12.43 1.64
N MET A 575 -1.71 12.82 2.64
CA MET A 575 -0.24 12.90 2.57
C MET A 575 0.47 11.58 2.92
N GLY A 576 -0.28 10.47 3.00
CA GLY A 576 0.22 9.16 3.38
C GLY A 576 0.33 8.96 4.90
N ALA A 577 0.59 7.73 5.30
CA ALA A 577 0.76 7.32 6.70
C ALA A 577 1.95 6.36 6.81
N VAL A 578 3.14 6.93 6.83
CA VAL A 578 4.40 6.16 6.75
C VAL A 578 4.64 5.39 8.05
N CYS A 579 5.01 4.11 7.91
CA CYS A 579 5.70 3.38 8.96
C CYS A 579 7.12 3.06 8.49
N ALA A 580 8.10 3.15 9.40
CA ALA A 580 9.48 2.85 9.12
C ALA A 580 10.15 2.20 10.33
N ILE A 581 10.94 1.16 10.09
CA ILE A 581 11.85 0.56 11.07
C ILE A 581 13.27 0.70 10.53
N ILE A 582 14.15 1.33 11.29
CA ILE A 582 15.58 1.42 11.02
C ILE A 582 16.30 0.43 11.94
N ARG A 583 17.19 -0.36 11.36
CA ARG A 583 18.15 -1.19 12.10
C ARG A 583 19.50 -0.49 12.09
N ASP A 584 20.00 -0.15 13.25
CA ASP A 584 21.35 0.39 13.40
C ASP A 584 22.36 -0.71 13.03
N PRO A 585 23.16 -0.54 11.97
CA PRO A 585 24.07 -1.59 11.51
C PRO A 585 25.20 -1.89 12.52
N ALA A 586 25.56 -0.93 13.36
CA ALA A 586 26.65 -1.10 14.33
C ALA A 586 26.20 -1.86 15.59
N THR A 587 24.95 -1.67 16.02
CA THR A 587 24.46 -2.22 17.30
C THR A 587 23.35 -3.25 17.15
N GLY A 588 22.74 -3.34 15.96
CA GLY A 588 21.54 -4.15 15.70
C GLY A 588 20.25 -3.60 16.32
N ARG A 589 20.32 -2.49 17.07
CA ARG A 589 19.15 -1.85 17.70
C ARG A 589 18.15 -1.36 16.67
N LEU A 590 16.87 -1.46 17.03
CA LEU A 590 15.77 -1.05 16.19
C LEU A 590 15.18 0.27 16.67
N ILE A 591 14.97 1.18 15.72
CA ILE A 591 14.31 2.47 15.95
C ILE A 591 13.20 2.61 14.93
N ALA A 592 11.98 2.90 15.37
CA ALA A 592 10.84 2.96 14.47
C ALA A 592 10.00 4.22 14.66
N GLY A 593 9.39 4.66 13.57
CA GLY A 593 8.36 5.69 13.55
C GLY A 593 7.08 5.16 12.92
N ALA A 594 5.95 5.70 13.37
CA ALA A 594 4.63 5.38 12.85
C ALA A 594 3.77 6.66 12.78
N ASP A 595 3.00 6.79 11.72
CA ASP A 595 2.33 8.03 11.35
C ASP A 595 1.03 8.27 12.13
N LEU A 596 0.96 9.40 12.79
CA LEU A 596 -0.26 9.83 13.48
C LEU A 596 -1.43 10.14 12.53
N ARG A 597 -1.16 10.38 11.23
CA ARG A 597 -2.19 10.70 10.23
C ARG A 597 -3.21 9.57 10.05
N GLU A 598 -2.83 8.33 10.34
CA GLU A 598 -3.75 7.17 10.33
C GLU A 598 -3.70 6.34 11.63
N GLU A 599 -3.23 6.92 12.73
CA GLU A 599 -3.09 6.24 14.02
C GLU A 599 -2.24 4.94 13.92
N ALA A 600 -1.23 4.96 13.05
CA ALA A 600 -0.28 3.87 12.94
C ALA A 600 0.54 3.70 14.24
N VAL A 601 1.00 2.49 14.52
CA VAL A 601 1.69 2.15 15.76
C VAL A 601 2.96 1.37 15.48
N ALA A 602 4.05 1.73 16.13
CA ALA A 602 5.30 0.97 16.18
C ALA A 602 5.56 0.49 17.61
N ARG A 603 5.84 -0.80 17.78
CA ARG A 603 6.18 -1.42 19.07
C ARG A 603 7.19 -2.54 18.90
N GLY A 604 8.03 -2.74 19.92
CA GLY A 604 9.01 -3.81 19.97
C GLY A 604 9.44 -4.13 21.41
N ASP A 605 10.24 -5.18 21.57
CA ASP A 605 10.79 -5.62 22.86
C ASP A 605 12.33 -5.66 22.82
#